data_04584a523ead53077b3b58ed34791bc5
#
_entry.id   04584a523ead53077b3b58ed34791bc5
#
_cell.length_a   1.000
_cell.length_b   1.000
_cell.length_c   1.000
_cell.angle_alpha   90.00
_cell.angle_beta   90.00
_cell.angle_gamma   90.00
#
_symmetry.space_group_name_H-M   'P 1'
#
loop_
_entity.id
_entity.type
_entity.pdbx_description
1 polymer ?
#
loop_
_entity_poly.entity_id
_entity_poly.type
_entity_poly.pdbx_seq_one_letter_code
_entity_poly.pdbx_strand_id
1 'polypeptide(L)'
;MNYSVIVPAHNEAGFLPGLLDSLCSQDCLPNEVVLVNDNSTDKTEEIMQDYAKKHLFVRYVNRISSEEHQPGTKVVRAFQHGLKALKEPYTVLVKLDADLLLPPNYFSTLLTMFQQEKVGIAGGFCVEQNAAGQWEVNHPMHKGHVRGAFKAYHSNCFKAIGGLRPSMG
;
A
#
# COMPACT_ATOMS: atom_id res chain seq x y z
N MET A 1 4.94 16.34 6.44
CA MET A 1 4.90 15.96 5.01
C MET A 1 3.61 15.16 4.81
N ASN A 2 2.76 15.54 3.85
CA ASN A 2 1.47 14.86 3.61
C ASN A 2 1.69 13.58 2.82
N TYR A 3 1.04 12.49 3.23
CA TYR A 3 1.10 11.25 2.48
C TYR A 3 -0.25 10.56 2.41
N SER A 4 -0.48 9.86 1.29
CA SER A 4 -1.67 9.07 1.04
C SER A 4 -1.30 7.63 0.72
N VAL A 5 -2.14 6.71 1.15
CA VAL A 5 -1.92 5.26 1.00
C VAL A 5 -3.01 4.66 0.13
N ILE A 6 -2.62 3.79 -0.80
CA ILE A 6 -3.55 2.99 -1.60
C ILE A 6 -3.27 1.52 -1.34
N VAL A 7 -4.32 0.77 -1.00
CA VAL A 7 -4.27 -0.67 -0.71
C VAL A 7 -5.20 -1.40 -1.67
N PRO A 8 -4.68 -1.95 -2.78
CA PRO A 8 -5.43 -2.89 -3.60
C PRO A 8 -5.62 -4.21 -2.86
N ALA A 9 -6.82 -4.79 -2.87
CA ALA A 9 -7.08 -6.09 -2.27
C ALA A 9 -8.10 -6.91 -3.09
N HIS A 10 -7.86 -8.21 -3.15
CA HIS A 10 -8.75 -9.21 -3.75
C HIS A 10 -8.70 -10.48 -2.92
N ASN A 11 -9.81 -10.79 -2.21
CA ASN A 11 -9.91 -11.96 -1.32
C ASN A 11 -8.83 -12.00 -0.22
N GLU A 12 -8.68 -10.90 0.51
CA GLU A 12 -7.67 -10.71 1.54
C GLU A 12 -8.28 -10.64 2.97
N ALA A 13 -9.46 -11.22 3.18
CA ALA A 13 -10.17 -11.16 4.46
C ALA A 13 -9.33 -11.69 5.64
N GLY A 14 -8.39 -12.62 5.39
CA GLY A 14 -7.53 -13.19 6.43
C GLY A 14 -6.38 -12.28 6.88
N PHE A 15 -5.90 -11.39 6.01
CA PHE A 15 -4.71 -10.56 6.26
C PHE A 15 -5.04 -9.09 6.44
N LEU A 16 -6.02 -8.59 5.71
CA LEU A 16 -6.39 -7.18 5.68
C LEU A 16 -6.63 -6.55 7.07
N PRO A 17 -7.28 -7.20 8.05
CA PRO A 17 -7.44 -6.62 9.38
C PRO A 17 -6.10 -6.29 10.05
N GLY A 18 -5.13 -7.19 9.95
CA GLY A 18 -3.79 -6.98 10.53
C GLY A 18 -3.06 -5.78 9.93
N LEU A 19 -3.13 -5.61 8.59
CA LEU A 19 -2.60 -4.42 7.94
C LEU A 19 -3.31 -3.16 8.45
N LEU A 20 -4.65 -3.15 8.44
CA LEU A 20 -5.43 -1.96 8.79
C LEU A 20 -5.24 -1.56 10.25
N ASP A 21 -5.18 -2.50 11.18
CA ASP A 21 -4.84 -2.24 12.58
C ASP A 21 -3.46 -1.60 12.71
N SER A 22 -2.44 -2.19 12.04
CA SER A 22 -1.09 -1.66 12.06
C SER A 22 -0.97 -0.28 11.42
N LEU A 23 -1.79 0.01 10.41
CA LEU A 23 -1.84 1.30 9.72
C LEU A 23 -2.54 2.37 10.58
N CYS A 24 -3.64 2.00 11.24
CA CYS A 24 -4.39 2.90 12.12
C CYS A 24 -3.66 3.21 13.44
N SER A 25 -2.68 2.39 13.83
CA SER A 25 -1.86 2.57 15.03
C SER A 25 -0.50 3.21 14.77
N GLN A 26 -0.25 3.74 13.58
CA GLN A 26 1.00 4.43 13.27
C GLN A 26 1.17 5.72 14.09
N ASP A 27 2.41 6.04 14.47
CA ASP A 27 2.79 7.29 15.15
C ASP A 27 2.61 8.54 14.27
N CYS A 28 2.58 8.35 12.96
CA CYS A 28 2.28 9.38 11.97
C CYS A 28 1.17 8.85 11.04
N LEU A 29 -0.05 9.34 11.21
CA LEU A 29 -1.20 8.89 10.41
C LEU A 29 -1.19 9.51 9.00
N PRO A 30 -1.67 8.78 7.98
CA PRO A 30 -1.84 9.30 6.63
C PRO A 30 -2.96 10.34 6.55
N ASN A 31 -2.87 11.24 5.59
CA ASN A 31 -3.96 12.15 5.27
C ASN A 31 -5.17 11.41 4.72
N GLU A 32 -4.93 10.37 3.94
CA GLU A 32 -5.98 9.56 3.33
C GLU A 32 -5.47 8.14 3.04
N VAL A 33 -6.33 7.15 3.30
CA VAL A 33 -6.16 5.76 2.88
C VAL A 33 -7.30 5.39 1.95
N VAL A 34 -6.99 4.90 0.76
CA VAL A 34 -7.98 4.37 -0.17
C VAL A 34 -7.80 2.86 -0.30
N LEU A 35 -8.74 2.11 0.24
CA LEU A 35 -8.85 0.67 0.08
C LEU A 35 -9.57 0.38 -1.24
N VAL A 36 -9.00 -0.46 -2.09
CA VAL A 36 -9.60 -0.81 -3.37
C VAL A 36 -10.00 -2.28 -3.35
N ASN A 37 -11.30 -2.53 -3.25
CA ASN A 37 -11.85 -3.86 -3.38
C ASN A 37 -11.90 -4.24 -4.87
N ASP A 38 -11.03 -5.14 -5.31
CA ASP A 38 -10.97 -5.60 -6.69
C ASP A 38 -11.78 -6.89 -6.88
N ASN A 39 -13.11 -6.78 -6.82
CA ASN A 39 -14.03 -7.88 -7.10
C ASN A 39 -13.87 -9.06 -6.12
N SER A 40 -13.69 -8.80 -4.81
CA SER A 40 -13.60 -9.86 -3.79
C SER A 40 -14.94 -10.59 -3.62
N THR A 41 -14.86 -11.89 -3.32
CA THR A 41 -15.99 -12.78 -3.07
C THR A 41 -16.07 -13.26 -1.62
N ASP A 42 -15.06 -12.92 -0.82
CA ASP A 42 -14.98 -13.19 0.61
C ASP A 42 -15.41 -11.95 1.44
N LYS A 43 -15.06 -11.89 2.71
CA LYS A 43 -15.41 -10.77 3.61
C LYS A 43 -14.54 -9.53 3.45
N THR A 44 -13.66 -9.44 2.44
CA THR A 44 -12.75 -8.32 2.24
C THR A 44 -13.49 -6.98 2.17
N GLU A 45 -14.59 -6.90 1.42
CA GLU A 45 -15.36 -5.66 1.29
C GLU A 45 -16.02 -5.25 2.62
N GLU A 46 -16.60 -6.20 3.35
CA GLU A 46 -17.23 -5.96 4.66
C GLU A 46 -16.22 -5.36 5.65
N ILE A 47 -15.00 -5.91 5.68
CA ILE A 47 -13.88 -5.40 6.49
C ILE A 47 -13.53 -3.96 6.09
N MET A 48 -13.39 -3.67 4.80
CA MET A 48 -13.09 -2.33 4.31
C MET A 48 -14.16 -1.31 4.71
N GLN A 49 -15.43 -1.69 4.62
CA GLN A 49 -16.57 -0.85 5.03
C GLN A 49 -16.51 -0.52 6.52
N ASP A 50 -16.19 -1.50 7.36
CA ASP A 50 -16.12 -1.32 8.80
C ASP A 50 -14.98 -0.38 9.22
N TYR A 51 -13.80 -0.49 8.61
CA TYR A 51 -12.70 0.44 8.87
C TYR A 51 -13.01 1.85 8.35
N ALA A 52 -13.62 1.98 7.18
CA ALA A 52 -14.02 3.29 6.65
C ALA A 52 -15.09 4.00 7.52
N LYS A 53 -15.95 3.26 8.22
CA LYS A 53 -16.88 3.83 9.21
C LYS A 53 -16.19 4.31 10.48
N LYS A 54 -15.13 3.62 10.92
CA LYS A 54 -14.43 3.87 12.19
C LYS A 54 -13.38 4.97 12.07
N HIS A 55 -12.76 5.14 10.92
CA HIS A 55 -11.62 6.01 10.69
C HIS A 55 -11.87 7.00 9.55
N LEU A 56 -11.99 8.29 9.86
CA LEU A 56 -12.34 9.34 8.89
C LEU A 56 -11.35 9.48 7.73
N PHE A 57 -10.09 9.10 7.94
CA PHE A 57 -9.06 9.13 6.90
C PHE A 57 -9.04 7.86 6.03
N VAL A 58 -9.87 6.86 6.35
CA VAL A 58 -9.99 5.62 5.57
C VAL A 58 -11.23 5.68 4.70
N ARG A 59 -11.07 5.36 3.44
CA ARG A 59 -12.17 5.20 2.48
C ARG A 59 -12.00 3.91 1.70
N TYR A 60 -13.06 3.39 1.15
CA TYR A 60 -12.99 2.27 0.21
C TYR A 60 -13.71 2.59 -1.10
N VAL A 61 -13.30 1.92 -2.16
CA VAL A 61 -13.92 1.95 -3.47
C VAL A 61 -13.97 0.55 -4.07
N ASN A 62 -15.03 0.25 -4.78
CA ASN A 62 -15.17 -1.00 -5.50
C ASN A 62 -14.68 -0.82 -6.95
N ARG A 63 -14.00 -1.83 -7.44
CA ARG A 63 -13.60 -1.97 -8.83
C ARG A 63 -14.07 -3.32 -9.34
N ILE A 64 -14.73 -3.32 -10.48
CA ILE A 64 -15.07 -4.56 -11.21
C ILE A 64 -13.93 -4.84 -12.19
N SER A 65 -13.21 -5.94 -11.98
CA SER A 65 -12.19 -6.42 -12.90
C SER A 65 -12.72 -7.58 -13.76
N SER A 66 -12.15 -7.75 -14.96
CA SER A 66 -12.39 -8.93 -15.78
C SER A 66 -11.80 -10.18 -15.12
N GLU A 67 -12.40 -11.35 -15.35
CA GLU A 67 -11.92 -12.64 -14.80
C GLU A 67 -10.59 -13.10 -15.42
N GLU A 68 -10.14 -12.51 -16.52
CA GLU A 68 -8.87 -12.86 -17.14
C GLU A 68 -7.71 -12.73 -16.16
N HIS A 69 -7.02 -13.85 -15.97
CA HIS A 69 -5.88 -13.92 -15.07
C HIS A 69 -4.67 -13.23 -15.71
N GLN A 70 -4.40 -11.98 -15.26
CA GLN A 70 -3.21 -11.21 -15.64
C GLN A 70 -2.46 -10.81 -14.35
N PRO A 71 -1.57 -11.67 -13.81
CA PRO A 71 -0.80 -11.37 -12.62
C PRO A 71 -0.05 -10.04 -12.76
N GLY A 72 0.02 -9.27 -11.66
CA GLY A 72 0.68 -7.96 -11.65
C GLY A 72 -0.15 -6.84 -12.31
N THR A 73 -0.70 -7.06 -13.48
CA THR A 73 -1.52 -6.06 -14.19
C THR A 73 -2.78 -5.68 -13.42
N LYS A 74 -3.45 -6.64 -12.77
CA LYS A 74 -4.67 -6.37 -11.97
C LYS A 74 -4.38 -5.48 -10.79
N VAL A 75 -3.32 -5.75 -10.04
CA VAL A 75 -2.89 -4.95 -8.88
C VAL A 75 -2.57 -3.52 -9.30
N VAL A 76 -1.86 -3.33 -10.41
CA VAL A 76 -1.54 -1.98 -10.93
C VAL A 76 -2.82 -1.24 -11.36
N ARG A 77 -3.75 -1.92 -12.02
CA ARG A 77 -5.04 -1.30 -12.39
C ARG A 77 -5.90 -0.96 -11.18
N ALA A 78 -5.92 -1.82 -10.15
CA ALA A 78 -6.61 -1.53 -8.89
C ALA A 78 -5.95 -0.33 -8.18
N PHE A 79 -4.63 -0.27 -8.12
CA PHE A 79 -3.91 0.88 -7.61
C PHE A 79 -4.25 2.17 -8.38
N GLN A 80 -4.27 2.13 -9.73
CA GLN A 80 -4.67 3.28 -10.56
C GLN A 80 -6.12 3.72 -10.30
N HIS A 81 -7.02 2.76 -10.01
CA HIS A 81 -8.39 3.07 -9.62
C HIS A 81 -8.43 3.80 -8.28
N GLY A 82 -7.68 3.34 -7.28
CA GLY A 82 -7.54 4.02 -6.00
C GLY A 82 -6.90 5.40 -6.13
N LEU A 83 -5.91 5.56 -7.01
CA LEU A 83 -5.26 6.85 -7.28
C LEU A 83 -6.25 7.91 -7.78
N LYS A 84 -7.18 7.52 -8.65
CA LYS A 84 -8.25 8.42 -9.14
C LYS A 84 -9.27 8.78 -8.06
N ALA A 85 -9.38 7.96 -7.02
CA ALA A 85 -10.30 8.17 -5.91
C ALA A 85 -9.72 9.04 -4.80
N LEU A 86 -8.41 9.34 -4.80
CA LEU A 86 -7.80 10.25 -3.83
C LEU A 86 -8.41 11.65 -3.92
N LYS A 87 -8.71 12.22 -2.76
CA LYS A 87 -9.27 13.59 -2.63
C LYS A 87 -8.28 14.57 -2.03
N GLU A 88 -7.44 14.08 -1.11
CA GLU A 88 -6.50 14.89 -0.39
C GLU A 88 -5.18 15.05 -1.15
N PRO A 89 -4.56 16.24 -1.10
CA PRO A 89 -3.24 16.45 -1.70
C PRO A 89 -2.18 15.66 -0.94
N TYR A 90 -1.22 15.12 -1.66
CA TYR A 90 -0.11 14.35 -1.10
C TYR A 90 1.25 14.77 -1.67
N THR A 91 2.26 14.72 -0.82
CA THR A 91 3.68 14.83 -1.20
C THR A 91 4.28 13.46 -1.46
N VAL A 92 3.84 12.45 -0.69
CA VAL A 92 4.25 11.06 -0.82
C VAL A 92 3.04 10.17 -1.07
N LEU A 93 3.14 9.33 -2.08
CA LEU A 93 2.14 8.33 -2.45
C LEU A 93 2.66 6.94 -2.10
N VAL A 94 1.90 6.18 -1.35
CA VAL A 94 2.29 4.84 -0.89
C VAL A 94 1.37 3.79 -1.49
N LYS A 95 1.95 2.73 -2.07
CA LYS A 95 1.27 1.49 -2.40
C LYS A 95 1.61 0.45 -1.33
N LEU A 96 0.59 -0.16 -0.72
CA LEU A 96 0.74 -1.31 0.17
C LEU A 96 -0.07 -2.49 -0.36
N ASP A 97 0.50 -3.68 -0.27
CA ASP A 97 -0.27 -4.93 -0.42
C ASP A 97 -1.01 -5.25 0.88
N ALA A 98 -2.11 -5.99 0.80
CA ALA A 98 -3.06 -6.17 1.90
C ALA A 98 -2.59 -7.17 2.99
N ASP A 99 -1.52 -7.91 2.74
CA ASP A 99 -0.95 -8.97 3.58
C ASP A 99 0.25 -8.53 4.44
N LEU A 100 0.44 -7.23 4.61
CA LEU A 100 1.56 -6.65 5.33
C LEU A 100 1.20 -6.33 6.79
N LEU A 101 2.21 -6.40 7.67
CA LEU A 101 2.18 -5.83 9.02
C LEU A 101 3.25 -4.75 9.12
N LEU A 102 2.87 -3.57 9.61
CA LEU A 102 3.77 -2.42 9.71
C LEU A 102 4.19 -2.21 11.16
N PRO A 103 5.49 -1.96 11.46
CA PRO A 103 5.88 -1.50 12.78
C PRO A 103 5.29 -0.11 13.07
N PRO A 104 5.05 0.26 14.34
CA PRO A 104 4.35 1.50 14.70
C PRO A 104 4.98 2.79 14.18
N ASN A 105 6.29 2.79 13.92
CA ASN A 105 7.06 3.93 13.42
C ASN A 105 7.43 3.81 11.94
N TYR A 106 6.71 2.98 11.17
CA TYR A 106 7.06 2.73 9.76
C TYR A 106 7.01 4.02 8.94
N PHE A 107 5.90 4.76 9.02
CA PHE A 107 5.75 5.95 8.20
C PHE A 107 6.57 7.13 8.68
N SER A 108 6.71 7.35 9.98
CA SER A 108 7.61 8.40 10.47
C SER A 108 9.04 8.17 10.00
N THR A 109 9.53 6.93 10.04
CA THR A 109 10.85 6.57 9.51
C THR A 109 10.93 6.73 8.00
N LEU A 110 9.93 6.24 7.25
CA LEU A 110 9.89 6.34 5.79
C LEU A 110 9.91 7.80 5.31
N LEU A 111 9.14 8.68 5.95
CA LEU A 111 9.03 10.08 5.57
C LEU A 111 10.33 10.86 5.78
N THR A 112 11.20 10.45 6.73
CA THR A 112 12.52 11.08 6.88
C THR A 112 13.41 10.88 5.66
N MET A 113 13.25 9.76 4.94
CA MET A 113 14.00 9.50 3.71
C MET A 113 13.67 10.51 2.61
N PHE A 114 12.40 10.93 2.52
CA PHE A 114 11.94 11.92 1.52
C PHE A 114 12.30 13.37 1.85
N GLN A 115 12.88 13.63 3.02
CA GLN A 115 13.50 14.94 3.31
C GLN A 115 14.82 15.15 2.57
N GLN A 116 15.40 14.08 2.03
CA GLN A 116 16.59 14.15 1.19
C GLN A 116 16.21 14.50 -0.25
N GLU A 117 16.82 15.53 -0.83
CA GLU A 117 16.44 16.10 -2.14
C GLU A 117 16.43 15.11 -3.31
N LYS A 118 17.17 14.00 -3.22
CA LYS A 118 17.33 13.03 -4.33
C LYS A 118 16.53 11.76 -4.18
N VAL A 119 15.70 11.62 -3.13
CA VAL A 119 14.91 10.42 -2.92
C VAL A 119 13.56 10.53 -3.62
N GLY A 120 13.42 9.81 -4.72
CA GLY A 120 12.16 9.74 -5.47
C GLY A 120 11.30 8.52 -5.11
N ILE A 121 11.93 7.43 -4.66
CA ILE A 121 11.27 6.17 -4.27
C ILE A 121 11.94 5.65 -2.99
N ALA A 122 11.14 5.16 -2.05
CA ALA A 122 11.61 4.53 -0.83
C ALA A 122 10.69 3.39 -0.40
N GLY A 123 11.17 2.53 0.50
CA GLY A 123 10.42 1.44 1.13
C GLY A 123 11.25 0.77 2.19
N GLY A 124 10.60 -0.09 2.99
CA GLY A 124 11.26 -0.86 4.03
C GLY A 124 11.93 -2.14 3.51
N PHE A 125 12.35 -2.99 4.46
CA PHE A 125 12.76 -4.36 4.21
C PHE A 125 11.64 -5.30 4.67
N CYS A 126 11.30 -6.28 3.84
CA CYS A 126 10.38 -7.33 4.23
C CYS A 126 11.10 -8.32 5.13
N VAL A 127 10.51 -8.60 6.28
CA VAL A 127 10.94 -9.69 7.17
C VAL A 127 9.83 -10.72 7.24
N GLU A 128 10.22 -11.98 7.28
CA GLU A 128 9.32 -13.12 7.39
C GLU A 128 9.78 -14.02 8.54
N GLN A 129 8.86 -14.78 9.13
CA GLN A 129 9.23 -15.76 10.14
C GLN A 129 9.75 -17.03 9.44
N ASN A 130 10.93 -17.49 9.87
CA ASN A 130 11.43 -18.79 9.46
C ASN A 130 10.69 -19.93 10.20
N ALA A 131 11.01 -21.18 9.88
CA ALA A 131 10.40 -22.35 10.50
C ALA A 131 10.60 -22.44 12.03
N ALA A 132 11.58 -21.73 12.59
CA ALA A 132 11.84 -21.62 14.03
C ALA A 132 11.12 -20.43 14.68
N GLY A 133 10.30 -19.67 13.92
CA GLY A 133 9.58 -18.48 14.40
C GLY A 133 10.45 -17.23 14.55
N GLN A 134 11.67 -17.23 14.04
CA GLN A 134 12.58 -16.09 14.08
C GLN A 134 12.33 -15.18 12.86
N TRP A 135 12.36 -13.85 13.08
CA TRP A 135 12.23 -12.88 12.02
C TRP A 135 13.53 -12.75 11.23
N GLU A 136 13.46 -12.98 9.93
CA GLU A 136 14.60 -12.88 9.01
C GLU A 136 14.22 -11.98 7.84
N VAL A 137 15.22 -11.26 7.32
CA VAL A 137 15.04 -10.49 6.07
C VAL A 137 14.82 -11.48 4.93
N ASN A 138 13.71 -11.37 4.25
CA ASN A 138 13.38 -12.21 3.10
C ASN A 138 14.40 -11.98 1.97
N HIS A 139 15.20 -12.99 1.66
CA HIS A 139 16.23 -12.97 0.63
C HIS A 139 15.74 -13.55 -0.71
N PRO A 140 16.31 -13.09 -1.84
CA PRO A 140 17.33 -12.05 -1.99
C PRO A 140 16.73 -10.64 -2.08
N MET A 141 17.08 -9.76 -1.15
CA MET A 141 16.76 -8.33 -1.25
C MET A 141 18.02 -7.53 -1.59
N HIS A 142 18.06 -6.98 -2.80
CA HIS A 142 19.10 -6.03 -3.15
C HIS A 142 18.79 -4.66 -2.52
N LYS A 143 19.75 -4.05 -1.80
CA LYS A 143 19.55 -2.77 -1.08
C LYS A 143 19.08 -1.61 -1.96
N GLY A 144 19.31 -1.67 -3.26
CA GLY A 144 18.87 -0.67 -4.24
C GLY A 144 17.50 -0.97 -4.86
N HIS A 145 16.80 -2.02 -4.44
CA HIS A 145 15.50 -2.39 -4.99
C HIS A 145 14.39 -2.27 -3.94
N VAL A 146 13.37 -1.47 -4.22
CA VAL A 146 12.17 -1.38 -3.37
C VAL A 146 11.11 -2.35 -3.90
N ARG A 147 10.66 -3.28 -3.05
CA ARG A 147 9.63 -4.27 -3.43
C ARG A 147 8.30 -3.61 -3.78
N GLY A 148 7.57 -4.24 -4.70
CA GLY A 148 6.24 -3.80 -5.14
C GLY A 148 5.20 -3.71 -4.03
N ALA A 149 5.33 -4.57 -3.01
CA ALA A 149 4.37 -4.69 -1.91
C ALA A 149 4.26 -3.43 -1.02
N PHE A 150 5.33 -2.63 -0.89
CA PHE A 150 5.39 -1.46 0.01
C PHE A 150 6.23 -0.33 -0.58
N LYS A 151 5.85 0.15 -1.75
CA LYS A 151 6.54 1.26 -2.44
C LYS A 151 5.93 2.61 -2.08
N ALA A 152 6.80 3.53 -1.69
CA ALA A 152 6.46 4.94 -1.54
C ALA A 152 7.16 5.77 -2.61
N TYR A 153 6.46 6.75 -3.15
CA TYR A 153 6.92 7.61 -4.23
C TYR A 153 6.77 9.07 -3.81
N HIS A 154 7.80 9.87 -4.05
CA HIS A 154 7.62 11.32 -4.06
C HIS A 154 6.69 11.70 -5.23
N SER A 155 5.67 12.54 -4.99
CA SER A 155 4.63 12.86 -5.97
C SER A 155 5.17 13.40 -7.29
N ASN A 156 6.22 14.24 -7.25
CA ASN A 156 6.86 14.79 -8.46
C ASN A 156 7.58 13.69 -9.25
N CYS A 157 8.27 12.77 -8.56
CA CYS A 157 8.94 11.64 -9.19
C CYS A 157 7.91 10.69 -9.82
N PHE A 158 6.82 10.38 -9.10
CA PHE A 158 5.74 9.53 -9.60
C PHE A 158 5.10 10.10 -10.88
N LYS A 159 4.87 11.40 -10.92
CA LYS A 159 4.38 12.11 -12.12
C LYS A 159 5.38 12.09 -13.27
N ALA A 160 6.65 12.34 -12.97
CA ALA A 160 7.72 12.38 -13.98
C ALA A 160 7.92 11.03 -14.69
N ILE A 161 7.78 9.90 -13.98
CA ILE A 161 7.88 8.55 -14.57
C ILE A 161 6.58 8.10 -15.28
N GLY A 162 5.52 8.92 -15.25
CA GLY A 162 4.21 8.60 -15.83
C GLY A 162 3.39 7.60 -15.03
N GLY A 163 3.68 7.44 -13.72
CA GLY A 163 2.98 6.54 -12.81
C GLY A 163 3.35 5.06 -12.99
N LEU A 164 2.59 4.18 -12.34
CA LEU A 164 2.72 2.73 -12.52
C LEU A 164 2.02 2.28 -13.80
N ARG A 165 2.71 1.49 -14.62
CA ARG A 165 2.18 0.92 -15.86
C ARG A 165 1.80 -0.55 -15.64
N PRO A 166 0.69 -1.05 -16.24
CA PRO A 166 0.29 -2.45 -16.13
C PRO A 166 1.35 -3.46 -16.54
N SER A 167 2.25 -3.09 -17.46
CA SER A 167 3.38 -3.91 -17.89
C SER A 167 4.53 -4.02 -16.88
N MET A 168 4.43 -3.32 -15.74
CA MET A 168 5.45 -3.30 -14.67
C MET A 168 5.04 -4.13 -13.45
N GLY A 169 3.93 -4.85 -13.54
CA GLY A 169 3.43 -5.70 -12.47
C GLY A 169 3.94 -7.13 -12.55
#